data_e65d1575666d681b0db80a830f281fe8
#
_entry.id   e65d1575666d681b0db80a830f281fe8
#
_cell.length_a   1.000
_cell.length_b   1.000
_cell.length_c   1.000
_cell.angle_alpha   90.00
_cell.angle_beta   90.00
_cell.angle_gamma   90.00
#
_symmetry.space_group_name_H-M   'P 1'
#
loop_
_entity.id
_entity.type
_entity.pdbx_description
1 polymer ?
#
loop_
_entity_poly.entity_id
_entity_poly.type
_entity_poly.pdbx_seq_one_letter_code
_entity_poly.pdbx_strand_id
1 'polypeptide(L)'
;YKRQPIYSTPEIHIGINKSYCVTEKLSTSVRYLSKGTQIQIEDFRITAFEVPHDGTDNVGYCIEVDGKTFSFLTDLGHITSTAAEYICKANYLILEANYDEEMLKMGSYPQYLKERIAGSNGHMSNRETAEFLAENINEGLKYIWLCHLSKDNNHPELAYKTVELLLRSKGVLVGKDVQLIALKRSTPSMLYEFE
;
A
#
# COMPACT_ATOMS: atom_id res chain seq x y z
N TYR A 1 20.85 3.26 15.70
CA TYR A 1 19.76 2.53 15.06
C TYR A 1 19.11 1.50 15.97
N LYS A 2 19.89 0.76 16.77
CA LYS A 2 19.37 -0.30 17.66
C LYS A 2 18.44 0.17 18.80
N ARG A 3 18.25 1.47 18.98
CA ARG A 3 17.39 2.05 20.03
C ARG A 3 16.17 2.81 19.47
N GLN A 4 16.00 2.86 18.16
CA GLN A 4 14.81 3.51 17.58
C GLN A 4 13.54 2.71 17.93
N PRO A 5 12.45 3.38 18.33
CA PRO A 5 11.19 2.71 18.57
C PRO A 5 10.62 2.16 17.25
N ILE A 6 10.07 0.95 17.31
CA ILE A 6 9.41 0.28 16.20
C ILE A 6 7.98 0.05 16.61
N TYR A 7 7.08 0.77 15.96
CA TYR A 7 5.64 0.72 16.23
C TYR A 7 4.96 -0.29 15.31
N SER A 8 4.29 -1.27 15.87
CA SER A 8 3.47 -2.24 15.12
C SER A 8 2.51 -2.99 16.04
N THR A 9 1.67 -3.87 15.47
CA THR A 9 0.80 -4.72 16.28
C THR A 9 1.61 -5.77 17.07
N PRO A 10 1.08 -6.32 18.17
CA PRO A 10 1.74 -7.40 18.92
C PRO A 10 2.10 -8.60 18.04
N GLU A 11 1.18 -8.97 17.14
CA GLU A 11 1.31 -10.12 16.24
C GLU A 11 2.47 -9.92 15.26
N ILE A 12 2.62 -8.73 14.69
CA ILE A 12 3.75 -8.40 13.80
C ILE A 12 5.08 -8.47 14.56
N HIS A 13 5.14 -7.93 15.78
CA HIS A 13 6.34 -8.05 16.62
C HIS A 13 6.71 -9.50 16.94
N ILE A 14 5.71 -10.35 17.21
CA ILE A 14 5.93 -11.79 17.37
C ILE A 14 6.47 -12.41 16.08
N GLY A 15 5.90 -12.05 14.92
CA GLY A 15 6.35 -12.50 13.60
C GLY A 15 7.79 -12.09 13.31
N ILE A 16 8.15 -10.83 13.55
CA ILE A 16 9.53 -10.33 13.42
C ILE A 16 10.50 -11.16 14.27
N ASN A 17 10.16 -11.38 15.54
CA ASN A 17 11.03 -12.13 16.47
C ASN A 17 11.11 -13.63 16.16
N LYS A 18 10.16 -14.20 15.41
CA LYS A 18 10.20 -15.59 14.94
C LYS A 18 10.93 -15.74 13.60
N SER A 19 11.12 -14.64 12.86
CA SER A 19 11.73 -14.68 11.54
C SER A 19 13.18 -15.15 11.63
N TYR A 20 13.57 -16.08 10.76
CA TYR A 20 14.95 -16.55 10.62
C TYR A 20 15.87 -15.48 10.01
N CYS A 21 15.32 -14.47 9.35
CA CYS A 21 16.07 -13.32 8.82
C CYS A 21 16.46 -12.31 9.87
N VAL A 22 15.88 -12.37 11.07
CA VAL A 22 16.15 -11.44 12.17
C VAL A 22 17.10 -12.09 13.17
N THR A 23 18.36 -11.70 13.14
CA THR A 23 19.42 -12.26 14.01
C THR A 23 19.39 -11.71 15.43
N GLU A 24 18.92 -10.48 15.61
CA GLU A 24 18.79 -9.86 16.94
C GLU A 24 17.31 -9.63 17.26
N LYS A 25 16.86 -10.19 18.39
CA LYS A 25 15.47 -10.00 18.84
C LYS A 25 15.25 -8.57 19.31
N LEU A 26 14.15 -7.98 18.85
CA LEU A 26 13.68 -6.70 19.34
C LEU A 26 13.17 -6.85 20.77
N SER A 27 13.68 -6.08 21.71
CA SER A 27 13.21 -6.10 23.11
C SER A 27 12.93 -4.69 23.63
N THR A 28 13.86 -3.77 23.47
CA THR A 28 13.77 -2.40 24.00
C THR A 28 13.10 -1.41 23.02
N SER A 29 13.10 -1.74 21.73
CA SER A 29 12.55 -0.91 20.65
C SER A 29 11.08 -1.13 20.38
N VAL A 30 10.46 -2.17 20.95
CA VAL A 30 9.06 -2.55 20.71
C VAL A 30 8.11 -1.49 21.25
N ARG A 31 7.16 -1.07 20.41
CA ARG A 31 6.02 -0.23 20.78
C ARG A 31 4.78 -0.81 20.10
N TYR A 32 3.69 -0.96 20.85
CA TYR A 32 2.48 -1.59 20.35
C TYR A 32 1.50 -0.57 19.80
N LEU A 33 0.91 -0.92 18.66
CA LEU A 33 -0.25 -0.27 18.06
C LEU A 33 -1.46 -1.19 18.18
N SER A 34 -2.63 -0.61 18.41
CA SER A 34 -3.91 -1.31 18.27
C SER A 34 -4.59 -0.85 16.99
N LYS A 35 -5.08 -1.78 16.17
CA LYS A 35 -5.80 -1.47 14.94
C LYS A 35 -7.01 -0.57 15.24
N GLY A 36 -7.22 0.45 14.43
CA GLY A 36 -8.28 1.44 14.58
C GLY A 36 -8.05 2.47 15.70
N THR A 37 -6.97 2.36 16.47
CA THR A 37 -6.65 3.32 17.52
C THR A 37 -5.57 4.28 17.05
N GLN A 38 -5.87 5.58 17.10
CA GLN A 38 -4.92 6.63 16.76
C GLN A 38 -3.93 6.85 17.89
N ILE A 39 -2.66 6.94 17.57
CA ILE A 39 -1.59 7.37 18.47
C ILE A 39 -0.97 8.68 17.99
N GLN A 40 -0.39 9.41 18.94
CA GLN A 40 0.39 10.63 18.66
C GLN A 40 1.88 10.31 18.81
N ILE A 41 2.68 10.64 17.79
CA ILE A 41 4.14 10.60 17.83
C ILE A 41 4.63 11.97 17.34
N GLU A 42 5.09 12.81 18.26
CA GLU A 42 5.42 14.20 17.97
C GLU A 42 4.23 14.88 17.27
N ASP A 43 4.40 15.45 16.08
CA ASP A 43 3.35 16.13 15.31
C ASP A 43 2.49 15.17 14.47
N PHE A 44 2.86 13.88 14.42
CA PHE A 44 2.17 12.86 13.61
C PHE A 44 1.08 12.16 14.40
N ARG A 45 -0.12 12.07 13.82
CA ARG A 45 -1.19 11.18 14.27
C ARG A 45 -1.19 9.95 13.36
N ILE A 46 -1.05 8.77 13.95
CA ILE A 46 -0.90 7.52 13.22
C ILE A 46 -1.98 6.55 13.63
N THR A 47 -2.69 5.99 12.65
CA THR A 47 -3.66 4.91 12.84
C THR A 47 -3.25 3.73 11.98
N ALA A 48 -3.05 2.57 12.62
CA ALA A 48 -2.94 1.29 11.91
C ALA A 48 -4.33 0.70 11.71
N PHE A 49 -4.61 0.19 10.52
CA PHE A 49 -5.89 -0.47 10.21
C PHE A 49 -5.67 -1.78 9.47
N GLU A 50 -6.62 -2.69 9.58
CA GLU A 50 -6.52 -4.01 9.00
C GLU A 50 -6.56 -3.97 7.46
N VAL A 51 -5.68 -4.76 6.83
CA VAL A 51 -5.71 -5.08 5.39
C VAL A 51 -5.68 -6.60 5.21
N PRO A 52 -6.48 -7.14 4.27
CA PRO A 52 -6.54 -8.58 4.04
C PRO A 52 -5.31 -9.08 3.27
N HIS A 53 -4.51 -9.91 3.93
CA HIS A 53 -3.38 -10.59 3.30
C HIS A 53 -3.04 -11.87 4.05
N ASP A 54 -2.32 -12.80 3.43
CA ASP A 54 -1.97 -14.11 3.99
C ASP A 54 -0.73 -14.11 4.90
N GLY A 55 -0.36 -12.95 5.44
CA GLY A 55 0.72 -12.78 6.44
C GLY A 55 0.27 -13.09 7.87
N THR A 56 1.19 -12.94 8.83
CA THR A 56 0.92 -13.16 10.25
C THR A 56 -0.11 -12.18 10.80
N ASP A 57 0.02 -10.93 10.42
CA ASP A 57 -0.91 -9.82 10.67
C ASP A 57 -0.53 -8.69 9.73
N ASN A 58 -1.50 -8.10 9.07
CA ASN A 58 -1.23 -7.10 8.05
C ASN A 58 -2.02 -5.83 8.34
N VAL A 59 -1.34 -4.70 8.24
CA VAL A 59 -1.92 -3.40 8.51
C VAL A 59 -1.52 -2.38 7.44
N GLY A 60 -2.48 -1.55 7.06
CA GLY A 60 -2.23 -0.27 6.43
C GLY A 60 -2.02 0.81 7.49
N TYR A 61 -1.49 1.94 7.09
CA TYR A 61 -1.26 3.08 7.97
C TYR A 61 -1.88 4.34 7.39
N CYS A 62 -2.61 5.05 8.24
CA CYS A 62 -3.02 6.42 7.99
C CYS A 62 -2.18 7.35 8.88
N ILE A 63 -1.52 8.31 8.27
CA ILE A 63 -0.64 9.26 8.94
C ILE A 63 -1.15 10.67 8.64
N GLU A 64 -1.46 11.41 9.69
CA GLU A 64 -1.95 12.78 9.59
C GLU A 64 -0.93 13.75 10.22
N VAL A 65 -0.56 14.77 9.49
CA VAL A 65 0.38 15.81 9.93
C VAL A 65 0.10 17.10 9.16
N ASP A 66 0.10 18.23 9.82
CA ASP A 66 -0.08 19.57 9.21
C ASP A 66 -1.31 19.68 8.28
N GLY A 67 -2.42 19.07 8.70
CA GLY A 67 -3.65 19.05 7.90
C GLY A 67 -3.59 18.18 6.65
N LYS A 68 -2.53 17.39 6.47
CA LYS A 68 -2.34 16.45 5.35
C LYS A 68 -2.55 15.02 5.83
N THR A 69 -3.18 14.19 5.01
CA THR A 69 -3.45 12.78 5.28
C THR A 69 -2.73 11.91 4.27
N PHE A 70 -1.87 11.03 4.77
CA PHE A 70 -1.16 10.01 4.01
C PHE A 70 -1.74 8.64 4.33
N SER A 71 -2.07 7.84 3.30
CA SER A 71 -2.50 6.46 3.47
C SER A 71 -1.57 5.50 2.74
N PHE A 72 -1.14 4.46 3.46
CA PHE A 72 -0.20 3.44 2.98
C PHE A 72 -0.89 2.07 3.02
N LEU A 73 -1.08 1.46 1.86
CA LEU A 73 -1.70 0.14 1.73
C LEU A 73 -0.87 -0.72 0.76
N THR A 74 -0.18 -1.68 1.31
CA THR A 74 0.58 -2.70 0.57
C THR A 74 0.23 -4.06 1.12
N ASP A 75 0.51 -5.12 0.37
CA ASP A 75 0.10 -6.47 0.75
C ASP A 75 -1.41 -6.54 1.03
N LEU A 76 -2.17 -6.25 -0.01
CA LEU A 76 -3.61 -6.02 0.03
C LEU A 76 -4.31 -6.90 -1.01
N GLY A 77 -4.99 -7.94 -0.58
CA GLY A 77 -5.69 -8.87 -1.49
C GLY A 77 -6.98 -8.30 -2.08
N HIS A 78 -7.64 -7.39 -1.38
CA HIS A 78 -8.81 -6.64 -1.85
C HIS A 78 -9.08 -5.43 -0.96
N ILE A 79 -9.82 -4.45 -1.45
CA ILE A 79 -10.18 -3.26 -0.68
C ILE A 79 -11.42 -3.56 0.18
N THR A 80 -11.23 -3.57 1.50
CA THR A 80 -12.32 -3.65 2.48
C THR A 80 -12.98 -2.30 2.68
N SER A 81 -14.16 -2.26 3.34
CA SER A 81 -14.81 -1.00 3.72
C SER A 81 -13.89 -0.09 4.56
N THR A 82 -13.14 -0.68 5.49
CA THR A 82 -12.16 0.04 6.31
C THR A 82 -11.02 0.60 5.46
N ALA A 83 -10.43 -0.19 4.55
CA ALA A 83 -9.40 0.28 3.63
C ALA A 83 -9.92 1.42 2.74
N ALA A 84 -11.14 1.27 2.20
CA ALA A 84 -11.79 2.30 1.39
C ALA A 84 -11.94 3.64 2.13
N GLU A 85 -12.33 3.62 3.41
CA GLU A 85 -12.43 4.85 4.21
C GLU A 85 -11.10 5.61 4.29
N TYR A 86 -9.99 4.90 4.53
CA TYR A 86 -8.67 5.53 4.61
C TYR A 86 -8.13 5.96 3.25
N ILE A 87 -8.44 5.24 2.19
CA ILE A 87 -8.09 5.65 0.81
C ILE A 87 -8.85 6.93 0.45
N CYS A 88 -10.16 7.00 0.73
CA CYS A 88 -10.99 8.16 0.39
C CYS A 88 -10.68 9.41 1.22
N LYS A 89 -10.02 9.27 2.37
CA LYS A 89 -9.56 10.41 3.19
C LYS A 89 -8.19 10.95 2.78
N ALA A 90 -7.44 10.20 1.96
CA ALA A 90 -6.05 10.53 1.65
C ALA A 90 -5.92 11.77 0.76
N ASN A 91 -4.95 12.62 1.10
CA ASN A 91 -4.39 13.60 0.17
C ASN A 91 -3.21 13.00 -0.59
N TYR A 92 -2.52 12.05 0.02
CA TYR A 92 -1.33 11.38 -0.46
C TYR A 92 -1.51 9.88 -0.26
N LEU A 93 -1.60 9.13 -1.34
CA LEU A 93 -1.96 7.71 -1.32
C LEU A 93 -0.83 6.86 -1.87
N ILE A 94 -0.36 5.91 -1.07
CA ILE A 94 0.55 4.84 -1.47
C ILE A 94 -0.27 3.56 -1.50
N LEU A 95 -0.53 3.04 -2.70
CA LEU A 95 -1.45 1.92 -2.90
C LEU A 95 -0.81 0.83 -3.75
N GLU A 96 -1.08 -0.41 -3.40
CA GLU A 96 -0.62 -1.56 -4.16
C GLU A 96 -1.21 -1.59 -5.58
N ALA A 97 -0.35 -1.96 -6.55
CA ALA A 97 -0.70 -2.40 -7.89
C ALA A 97 0.28 -3.52 -8.25
N ASN A 98 0.01 -4.73 -7.73
CA ASN A 98 1.04 -5.77 -7.70
C ASN A 98 1.28 -6.39 -9.06
N TYR A 99 0.23 -6.81 -9.75
CA TYR A 99 0.38 -7.59 -10.98
C TYR A 99 -0.57 -7.12 -12.10
N ASP A 100 -0.13 -7.37 -13.33
CA ASP A 100 -1.00 -7.36 -14.50
C ASP A 100 -1.62 -8.74 -14.69
N GLU A 101 -2.92 -8.80 -14.93
CA GLU A 101 -3.68 -10.05 -15.00
C GLU A 101 -3.20 -10.98 -16.12
N GLU A 102 -2.89 -10.43 -17.30
CA GLU A 102 -2.42 -11.23 -18.43
C GLU A 102 -0.96 -11.69 -18.22
N MET A 103 -0.11 -10.83 -17.66
CA MET A 103 1.26 -11.23 -17.30
C MET A 103 1.25 -12.35 -16.26
N LEU A 104 0.42 -12.27 -15.21
CA LEU A 104 0.31 -13.31 -14.21
C LEU A 104 -0.21 -14.61 -14.85
N LYS A 105 -1.26 -14.54 -15.66
CA LYS A 105 -1.86 -15.69 -16.35
C LYS A 105 -0.85 -16.40 -17.26
N MET A 106 -0.12 -15.63 -18.07
CA MET A 106 0.84 -16.16 -19.06
C MET A 106 2.23 -16.44 -18.47
N GLY A 107 2.50 -15.90 -17.28
CA GLY A 107 3.80 -16.01 -16.62
C GLY A 107 4.16 -17.45 -16.21
N SER A 108 5.42 -17.66 -15.86
CA SER A 108 6.00 -18.97 -15.56
C SER A 108 5.66 -19.51 -14.17
N TYR A 109 4.92 -18.77 -13.34
CA TYR A 109 4.59 -19.22 -11.99
C TYR A 109 3.68 -20.46 -12.02
N PRO A 110 3.87 -21.41 -11.07
CA PRO A 110 2.96 -22.54 -10.93
C PRO A 110 1.53 -22.09 -10.65
N GLN A 111 0.54 -22.87 -11.07
CA GLN A 111 -0.87 -22.53 -10.97
C GLN A 111 -1.30 -22.17 -9.53
N TYR A 112 -0.88 -22.95 -8.54
CA TYR A 112 -1.20 -22.68 -7.12
C TYR A 112 -0.70 -21.30 -6.64
N LEU A 113 0.46 -20.84 -7.17
CA LEU A 113 1.01 -19.55 -6.82
C LEU A 113 0.23 -18.40 -7.50
N LYS A 114 -0.20 -18.60 -8.76
CA LYS A 114 -1.08 -17.64 -9.45
C LYS A 114 -2.41 -17.47 -8.71
N GLU A 115 -3.02 -18.57 -8.30
CA GLU A 115 -4.27 -18.57 -7.52
C GLU A 115 -4.10 -17.90 -6.15
N ARG A 116 -2.98 -18.15 -5.47
CA ARG A 116 -2.65 -17.46 -4.22
C ARG A 116 -2.49 -15.95 -4.43
N ILE A 117 -1.77 -15.53 -5.47
CA ILE A 117 -1.53 -14.11 -5.77
C ILE A 117 -2.86 -13.41 -6.09
N ALA A 118 -3.70 -14.00 -6.92
CA ALA A 118 -4.98 -13.43 -7.34
C ALA A 118 -6.12 -13.68 -6.34
N GLY A 119 -5.86 -14.37 -5.23
CA GLY A 119 -6.86 -14.65 -4.21
C GLY A 119 -7.18 -13.45 -3.33
N SER A 120 -8.31 -13.50 -2.61
CA SER A 120 -8.79 -12.41 -1.76
C SER A 120 -7.84 -12.00 -0.61
N ASN A 121 -6.90 -12.86 -0.25
CA ASN A 121 -5.83 -12.58 0.70
C ASN A 121 -4.45 -12.56 0.02
N GLY A 122 -4.41 -12.44 -1.30
CA GLY A 122 -3.19 -12.30 -2.08
C GLY A 122 -2.83 -10.83 -2.29
N HIS A 123 -2.88 -10.39 -3.55
CA HIS A 123 -2.51 -9.03 -3.95
C HIS A 123 -3.52 -8.45 -4.93
N MET A 124 -3.56 -7.13 -5.05
CA MET A 124 -4.38 -6.43 -6.03
C MET A 124 -3.72 -6.37 -7.40
N SER A 125 -4.50 -6.62 -8.44
CA SER A 125 -4.09 -6.35 -9.81
C SER A 125 -4.04 -4.84 -10.13
N ASN A 126 -3.33 -4.48 -11.20
CA ASN A 126 -3.34 -3.12 -11.72
C ASN A 126 -4.77 -2.66 -12.03
N ARG A 127 -5.60 -3.56 -12.52
CA ARG A 127 -6.99 -3.29 -12.92
C ARG A 127 -7.88 -3.03 -11.72
N GLU A 128 -7.87 -3.90 -10.70
CA GLU A 128 -8.67 -3.73 -9.49
C GLU A 128 -8.32 -2.42 -8.78
N THR A 129 -7.04 -2.09 -8.69
CA THR A 129 -6.56 -0.80 -8.16
C THR A 129 -7.09 0.37 -8.98
N ALA A 130 -7.02 0.28 -10.30
CA ALA A 130 -7.47 1.33 -11.20
C ALA A 130 -9.01 1.52 -11.16
N GLU A 131 -9.78 0.43 -11.13
CA GLU A 131 -11.25 0.44 -11.04
C GLU A 131 -11.70 1.10 -9.74
N PHE A 132 -11.11 0.70 -8.61
CA PHE A 132 -11.43 1.32 -7.33
C PHE A 132 -11.12 2.82 -7.31
N LEU A 133 -9.93 3.22 -7.76
CA LEU A 133 -9.54 4.62 -7.82
C LEU A 133 -10.45 5.44 -8.72
N ALA A 134 -10.80 4.91 -9.88
CA ALA A 134 -11.65 5.61 -10.84
C ALA A 134 -13.09 5.85 -10.34
N GLU A 135 -13.56 5.03 -9.40
CA GLU A 135 -14.90 5.15 -8.82
C GLU A 135 -14.91 5.95 -7.51
N ASN A 136 -13.76 6.04 -6.81
CA ASN A 136 -13.71 6.57 -5.45
C ASN A 136 -12.69 7.71 -5.25
N ILE A 137 -12.19 8.30 -6.34
CA ILE A 137 -11.25 9.41 -6.22
C ILE A 137 -11.93 10.63 -5.56
N ASN A 138 -11.30 11.19 -4.56
CA ASN A 138 -11.78 12.40 -3.88
C ASN A 138 -11.06 13.65 -4.41
N GLU A 139 -11.69 14.82 -4.34
CA GLU A 139 -11.15 16.10 -4.80
C GLU A 139 -9.88 16.54 -4.02
N GLY A 140 -9.68 16.01 -2.83
CA GLY A 140 -8.52 16.30 -1.99
C GLY A 140 -7.29 15.44 -2.30
N LEU A 141 -7.42 14.42 -3.14
CA LEU A 141 -6.31 13.53 -3.48
C LEU A 141 -5.35 14.20 -4.46
N LYS A 142 -4.11 14.42 -4.01
CA LYS A 142 -3.09 15.13 -4.78
C LYS A 142 -2.10 14.20 -5.46
N TYR A 143 -1.72 13.12 -4.77
CA TYR A 143 -0.73 12.17 -5.27
C TYR A 143 -1.16 10.73 -5.04
N ILE A 144 -0.89 9.89 -6.04
CA ILE A 144 -1.00 8.44 -5.98
C ILE A 144 0.35 7.83 -6.34
N TRP A 145 0.94 7.06 -5.44
CA TRP A 145 2.09 6.22 -5.72
C TRP A 145 1.63 4.77 -5.79
N LEU A 146 1.73 4.18 -6.97
CA LEU A 146 1.54 2.75 -7.16
C LEU A 146 2.80 2.03 -6.69
N CYS A 147 2.64 1.09 -5.80
CA CYS A 147 3.76 0.40 -5.16
C CYS A 147 3.60 -1.11 -5.16
N HIS A 148 4.58 -1.82 -4.58
CA HIS A 148 4.59 -3.27 -4.43
C HIS A 148 4.42 -4.04 -5.75
N LEU A 149 4.96 -3.50 -6.85
CA LEU A 149 4.88 -4.11 -8.17
C LEU A 149 5.65 -5.44 -8.22
N SER A 150 5.02 -6.48 -8.74
CA SER A 150 5.67 -7.78 -8.98
C SER A 150 6.85 -7.63 -9.93
N LYS A 151 7.93 -8.36 -9.65
CA LYS A 151 9.10 -8.37 -10.52
C LYS A 151 8.82 -9.04 -11.86
N ASP A 152 8.06 -10.13 -11.83
CA ASP A 152 7.91 -11.03 -12.98
C ASP A 152 6.54 -10.87 -13.67
N ASN A 153 5.56 -10.31 -12.97
CA ASN A 153 4.18 -10.20 -13.47
C ASN A 153 3.68 -8.76 -13.53
N ASN A 154 4.59 -7.77 -13.57
CA ASN A 154 4.22 -6.35 -13.74
C ASN A 154 5.37 -5.54 -14.34
N HIS A 155 5.02 -4.36 -14.83
CA HIS A 155 5.97 -3.33 -15.24
C HIS A 155 5.45 -1.96 -14.81
N PRO A 156 6.32 -1.03 -14.31
CA PRO A 156 5.88 0.28 -13.84
C PRO A 156 5.06 1.08 -14.87
N GLU A 157 5.44 1.03 -16.13
CA GLU A 157 4.70 1.72 -17.21
C GLU A 157 3.31 1.10 -17.44
N LEU A 158 3.19 -0.24 -17.31
CA LEU A 158 1.93 -0.93 -17.48
C LEU A 158 0.96 -0.59 -16.32
N ALA A 159 1.44 -0.66 -15.08
CA ALA A 159 0.65 -0.25 -13.91
C ALA A 159 0.21 1.22 -14.04
N TYR A 160 1.14 2.12 -14.38
CA TYR A 160 0.83 3.53 -14.62
C TYR A 160 -0.25 3.72 -15.68
N LYS A 161 -0.07 3.11 -16.87
CA LYS A 161 -1.02 3.27 -17.98
C LYS A 161 -2.39 2.69 -17.70
N THR A 162 -2.47 1.56 -17.00
CA THR A 162 -3.75 0.96 -16.61
C THR A 162 -4.55 1.92 -15.73
N VAL A 163 -3.91 2.50 -14.71
CA VAL A 163 -4.56 3.46 -13.80
C VAL A 163 -4.88 4.77 -14.52
N GLU A 164 -3.94 5.35 -15.28
CA GLU A 164 -4.14 6.59 -16.03
C GLU A 164 -5.35 6.51 -16.96
N LEU A 165 -5.47 5.41 -17.72
CA LEU A 165 -6.56 5.25 -18.68
C LEU A 165 -7.93 5.14 -18.00
N LEU A 166 -8.03 4.41 -16.88
CA LEU A 166 -9.28 4.32 -16.13
C LEU A 166 -9.66 5.65 -15.48
N LEU A 167 -8.74 6.34 -14.84
CA LEU A 167 -8.97 7.68 -14.29
C LEU A 167 -9.45 8.65 -15.38
N ARG A 168 -8.78 8.64 -16.52
CA ARG A 168 -9.19 9.47 -17.68
C ARG A 168 -10.58 9.14 -18.20
N SER A 169 -10.99 7.88 -18.18
CA SER A 169 -12.35 7.48 -18.60
C SER A 169 -13.45 8.04 -17.70
N LYS A 170 -13.11 8.42 -16.48
CA LYS A 170 -13.98 9.09 -15.50
C LYS A 170 -13.77 10.61 -15.45
N GLY A 171 -13.00 11.15 -16.38
CA GLY A 171 -12.77 12.60 -16.48
C GLY A 171 -11.63 13.13 -15.62
N VAL A 172 -10.89 12.28 -14.91
CA VAL A 172 -9.76 12.66 -14.08
C VAL A 172 -8.47 12.68 -14.91
N LEU A 173 -7.80 13.84 -14.95
CA LEU A 173 -6.60 14.05 -15.76
C LEU A 173 -5.35 13.95 -14.89
N VAL A 174 -4.59 12.88 -15.09
CA VAL A 174 -3.27 12.71 -14.45
C VAL A 174 -2.34 13.85 -14.88
N GLY A 175 -1.59 14.40 -13.92
CA GLY A 175 -0.72 15.55 -14.11
C GLY A 175 -1.42 16.90 -13.94
N LYS A 176 -2.76 16.93 -13.89
CA LYS A 176 -3.55 18.14 -13.64
C LYS A 176 -4.38 18.03 -12.36
N ASP A 177 -5.25 17.03 -12.29
CA ASP A 177 -6.17 16.84 -11.17
C ASP A 177 -5.51 16.02 -10.05
N VAL A 178 -4.67 15.06 -10.41
CA VAL A 178 -3.89 14.21 -9.49
C VAL A 178 -2.54 13.85 -10.11
N GLN A 179 -1.50 13.72 -9.29
CA GLN A 179 -0.21 13.18 -9.71
C GLN A 179 -0.22 11.66 -9.55
N LEU A 180 0.20 10.93 -10.57
CA LEU A 180 0.30 9.46 -10.55
C LEU A 180 1.74 9.05 -10.81
N ILE A 181 2.28 8.18 -9.97
CA ILE A 181 3.64 7.67 -10.08
C ILE A 181 3.62 6.15 -9.85
N ALA A 182 4.23 5.37 -10.73
CA ALA A 182 4.52 3.97 -10.46
C ALA A 182 5.93 3.85 -9.88
N LEU A 183 6.05 3.42 -8.64
CA LEU A 183 7.33 3.29 -7.95
C LEU A 183 8.12 2.09 -8.50
N LYS A 184 9.41 2.30 -8.69
CA LYS A 184 10.31 1.22 -9.10
C LYS A 184 10.63 0.31 -7.92
N ARG A 185 10.72 -1.00 -8.16
CA ARG A 185 10.97 -2.01 -7.12
C ARG A 185 12.33 -1.84 -6.42
N SER A 186 13.38 -1.51 -7.15
CA SER A 186 14.77 -1.57 -6.67
C SER A 186 15.50 -0.24 -6.70
N THR A 187 14.81 0.84 -7.05
CA THR A 187 15.40 2.18 -7.15
C THR A 187 14.65 3.11 -6.22
N PRO A 188 15.33 3.85 -5.35
CA PRO A 188 14.69 4.88 -4.53
C PRO A 188 13.94 5.89 -5.40
N SER A 189 12.82 6.38 -4.92
CA SER A 189 12.13 7.51 -5.52
C SER A 189 12.94 8.81 -5.31
N MET A 190 12.58 9.84 -6.05
CA MET A 190 13.02 11.20 -5.73
C MET A 190 12.45 11.63 -4.36
N LEU A 191 13.01 12.69 -3.79
CA LEU A 191 12.42 13.35 -2.64
C LEU A 191 11.16 14.12 -3.09
N TYR A 192 10.09 14.01 -2.34
CA TYR A 192 8.87 14.80 -2.52
C TYR A 192 8.73 15.77 -1.35
N GLU A 193 8.47 17.02 -1.67
CA GLU A 193 8.18 18.06 -0.70
C GLU A 193 6.70 18.46 -0.84
N PHE A 194 6.00 18.58 0.28
CA PHE A 194 4.56 18.84 0.33
C PHE A 194 4.30 20.19 1.02
N GLU A 195 3.75 21.12 0.29
CA GLU A 195 3.31 22.41 0.81
C GLU A 195 1.92 22.35 1.43
#